data_c39c89987fd4a89f3a33704d982ed271
#
_entry.id   c39c89987fd4a89f3a33704d982ed271
#
_cell.length_a   1.000
_cell.length_b   1.000
_cell.length_c   1.000
_cell.angle_alpha   90.00
_cell.angle_beta   90.00
_cell.angle_gamma   90.00
#
_symmetry.space_group_name_H-M   'P 1'
#
loop_
_entity.id
_entity.type
_entity.pdbx_description
1 polymer ?
#
loop_
_entity_poly.entity_id
_entity_poly.type
_entity_poly.pdbx_seq_one_letter_code
_entity_poly.pdbx_strand_id
1 'polypeptide(L)'
;MDLDWTSVWEDDVVDHAELAVVLARAFPHAGRIGGEQSWSSARPELRLVGRADGRVVAHAALLRRFLQIDGRAQLVGDVGLVAVDPARHGSGLGAALLVRVREALCGLGMPFGFLTCGERVAGFYGRGGWSRVPGPTRMIRADGRMQVYGGVSMVLALATPLDAWPSGRIDRNGWEV
;
A
#
# COMPACT_ATOMS: atom_id res chain seq x y z
N MET A 1 -1.60 4.83 25.61
CA MET A 1 -2.43 4.28 24.52
C MET A 1 -1.78 2.97 24.12
N ASP A 2 -2.45 1.90 24.42
CA ASP A 2 -2.00 0.57 24.05
C ASP A 2 -2.29 0.39 22.55
N LEU A 3 -1.26 0.22 21.73
CA LEU A 3 -1.35 0.09 20.29
C LEU A 3 -0.92 -1.33 19.93
N ASP A 4 -1.88 -2.12 19.50
CA ASP A 4 -1.67 -3.48 19.03
C ASP A 4 -1.57 -3.54 17.51
N TRP A 5 -0.59 -4.31 17.00
CA TRP A 5 -0.35 -4.51 15.58
C TRP A 5 -0.50 -5.98 15.20
N THR A 6 -1.33 -6.23 14.20
CA THR A 6 -1.56 -7.59 13.70
C THR A 6 -1.30 -7.63 12.20
N SER A 7 -0.63 -8.71 11.75
CA SER A 7 -0.56 -9.09 10.34
C SER A 7 -1.56 -10.20 10.09
N VAL A 8 -2.47 -10.01 9.14
CA VAL A 8 -3.56 -10.94 8.84
C VAL A 8 -3.56 -11.27 7.35
N TRP A 9 -3.51 -12.56 7.02
CA TRP A 9 -3.74 -12.98 5.64
C TRP A 9 -5.16 -12.69 5.21
N GLU A 10 -5.36 -12.36 3.94
CA GLU A 10 -6.68 -11.92 3.46
C GLU A 10 -7.79 -12.95 3.71
N ASP A 11 -7.47 -14.23 3.57
CA ASP A 11 -8.44 -15.32 3.78
C ASP A 11 -8.80 -15.54 5.28
N ASP A 12 -7.97 -14.99 6.20
CA ASP A 12 -8.19 -15.04 7.65
C ASP A 12 -8.87 -13.76 8.19
N VAL A 13 -9.19 -12.80 7.31
CA VAL A 13 -9.89 -11.56 7.73
C VAL A 13 -11.33 -11.89 8.12
N VAL A 14 -11.64 -11.70 9.39
CA VAL A 14 -12.96 -12.03 9.98
C VAL A 14 -13.96 -10.88 9.84
N ASP A 15 -13.49 -9.64 9.83
CA ASP A 15 -14.36 -8.45 9.85
C ASP A 15 -13.92 -7.39 8.84
N HIS A 16 -14.35 -7.56 7.60
CA HIS A 16 -14.14 -6.58 6.53
C HIS A 16 -14.90 -5.26 6.79
N ALA A 17 -16.02 -5.30 7.49
CA ALA A 17 -16.81 -4.11 7.77
C ALA A 17 -16.09 -3.17 8.72
N GLU A 18 -15.39 -3.69 9.74
CA GLU A 18 -14.57 -2.88 10.63
C GLU A 18 -13.41 -2.21 9.89
N LEU A 19 -12.72 -2.94 9.00
CA LEU A 19 -11.67 -2.38 8.15
C LEU A 19 -12.22 -1.31 7.21
N ALA A 20 -13.40 -1.53 6.62
CA ALA A 20 -14.03 -0.60 5.71
C ALA A 20 -14.32 0.77 6.37
N VAL A 21 -14.61 0.81 7.67
CA VAL A 21 -14.86 2.07 8.41
C VAL A 21 -13.64 2.99 8.37
N VAL A 22 -12.44 2.52 8.70
CA VAL A 22 -11.23 3.36 8.68
C VAL A 22 -10.83 3.70 7.25
N LEU A 23 -10.98 2.76 6.32
CA LEU A 23 -10.65 2.96 4.91
C LEU A 23 -11.58 3.99 4.25
N ALA A 24 -12.88 3.94 4.48
CA ALA A 24 -13.83 4.92 3.95
C ALA A 24 -13.55 6.34 4.45
N ARG A 25 -13.10 6.49 5.70
CA ARG A 25 -12.69 7.79 6.26
C ARG A 25 -11.41 8.32 5.63
N ALA A 26 -10.44 7.44 5.36
CA ALA A 26 -9.17 7.81 4.74
C ALA A 26 -9.31 8.05 3.22
N PHE A 27 -10.22 7.35 2.57
CA PHE A 27 -10.45 7.39 1.13
C PHE A 27 -11.91 7.71 0.78
N PRO A 28 -12.42 8.90 1.12
CA PRO A 28 -13.86 9.24 0.98
C PRO A 28 -14.35 9.24 -0.48
N HIS A 29 -13.43 9.22 -1.44
CA HIS A 29 -13.74 9.19 -2.88
C HIS A 29 -13.50 7.81 -3.53
N ALA A 30 -13.08 6.81 -2.78
CA ALA A 30 -12.93 5.45 -3.27
C ALA A 30 -14.28 4.72 -3.20
N GLY A 31 -15.16 4.97 -4.16
CA GLY A 31 -16.57 4.60 -4.16
C GLY A 31 -16.93 3.11 -4.08
N ARG A 32 -15.96 2.24 -3.82
CA ARG A 32 -16.18 0.80 -3.62
C ARG A 32 -15.92 0.34 -2.19
N ILE A 33 -15.26 1.15 -1.36
CA ILE A 33 -14.96 0.81 0.03
C ILE A 33 -16.18 1.15 0.89
N GLY A 34 -16.74 0.17 1.57
CA GLY A 34 -17.88 0.35 2.46
C GLY A 34 -18.64 -0.95 2.68
N GLY A 35 -19.47 -1.00 3.71
CA GLY A 35 -20.17 -2.21 4.10
C GLY A 35 -19.18 -3.34 4.41
N GLU A 36 -19.31 -4.46 3.75
CA GLU A 36 -18.42 -5.63 3.91
C GLU A 36 -17.24 -5.63 2.94
N GLN A 37 -17.07 -4.59 2.12
CA GLN A 37 -15.95 -4.50 1.17
C GLN A 37 -14.88 -3.54 1.67
N SER A 38 -13.71 -4.06 1.99
CA SER A 38 -12.54 -3.32 2.48
C SER A 38 -11.38 -3.26 1.47
N TRP A 39 -11.69 -3.29 0.17
CA TRP A 39 -10.73 -3.10 -0.94
C TRP A 39 -11.38 -2.35 -2.10
N SER A 40 -10.58 -1.65 -2.88
CA SER A 40 -11.09 -0.83 -3.99
C SER A 40 -11.00 -1.54 -5.35
N SER A 41 -9.92 -2.24 -5.60
CA SER A 41 -9.60 -2.86 -6.90
C SER A 41 -9.01 -4.26 -6.72
N ALA A 42 -7.68 -4.41 -6.63
CA ALA A 42 -7.09 -5.70 -6.31
C ALA A 42 -7.39 -6.07 -4.85
N ARG A 43 -7.74 -7.33 -4.64
CA ARG A 43 -7.85 -7.89 -3.30
C ARG A 43 -6.44 -8.09 -2.74
N PRO A 44 -6.15 -7.62 -1.53
CA PRO A 44 -4.84 -7.81 -0.90
C PRO A 44 -4.52 -9.29 -0.66
N GLU A 45 -3.26 -9.58 -0.38
CA GLU A 45 -2.80 -10.88 0.10
C GLU A 45 -2.60 -10.86 1.62
N LEU A 46 -2.01 -9.79 2.13
CA LEU A 46 -1.75 -9.58 3.55
C LEU A 46 -2.19 -8.18 3.96
N ARG A 47 -2.72 -8.06 5.17
CA ARG A 47 -3.10 -6.79 5.79
C ARG A 47 -2.31 -6.55 7.06
N LEU A 48 -1.92 -5.30 7.25
CA LEU A 48 -1.39 -4.79 8.51
C LEU A 48 -2.49 -3.96 9.16
N VAL A 49 -2.85 -4.32 10.38
CA VAL A 49 -3.93 -3.69 11.12
C VAL A 49 -3.39 -3.19 12.45
N GLY A 50 -3.50 -1.89 12.68
CA GLY A 50 -3.20 -1.25 13.96
C GLY A 50 -4.48 -0.98 14.72
N ARG A 51 -4.56 -1.45 15.97
CA ARG A 51 -5.70 -1.25 16.86
C ARG A 51 -5.30 -0.41 18.06
N ALA A 52 -6.18 0.49 18.46
CA ALA A 52 -6.09 1.22 19.71
C ALA A 52 -7.44 1.13 20.44
N ASP A 53 -7.41 0.77 21.70
CA ASP A 53 -8.62 0.57 22.50
C ASP A 53 -9.63 -0.39 21.81
N GLY A 54 -9.10 -1.46 21.19
CA GLY A 54 -9.85 -2.49 20.47
C GLY A 54 -10.38 -2.09 19.09
N ARG A 55 -10.19 -0.84 18.63
CA ARG A 55 -10.69 -0.33 17.34
C ARG A 55 -9.57 -0.21 16.30
N VAL A 56 -9.87 -0.51 15.07
CA VAL A 56 -8.94 -0.27 13.95
C VAL A 56 -8.70 1.21 13.77
N VAL A 57 -7.44 1.63 13.82
CA VAL A 57 -7.00 3.02 13.66
C VAL A 57 -5.94 3.20 12.58
N ALA A 58 -5.35 2.10 12.11
CA ALA A 58 -4.38 2.12 11.02
C ALA A 58 -4.50 0.84 10.19
N HIS A 59 -4.22 0.95 8.90
CA HIS A 59 -4.29 -0.16 7.95
C HIS A 59 -3.28 0.03 6.83
N ALA A 60 -2.69 -1.07 6.34
CA ALA A 60 -2.04 -1.15 5.04
C ALA A 60 -2.32 -2.51 4.42
N ALA A 61 -2.45 -2.53 3.10
CA ALA A 61 -2.63 -3.74 2.31
C ALA A 61 -1.36 -4.04 1.52
N LEU A 62 -1.01 -5.31 1.40
CA LEU A 62 0.14 -5.79 0.66
C LEU A 62 -0.28 -6.88 -0.34
N LEU A 63 0.36 -6.87 -1.51
CA LEU A 63 0.19 -7.87 -2.54
C LEU A 63 1.52 -8.13 -3.21
N ARG A 64 2.00 -9.38 -3.22
CA ARG A 64 3.18 -9.77 -3.99
C ARG A 64 2.82 -9.83 -5.47
N ARG A 65 3.56 -9.14 -6.31
CA ARG A 65 3.35 -9.19 -7.76
C ARG A 65 4.62 -8.95 -8.56
N PHE A 66 4.56 -9.31 -9.83
CA PHE A 66 5.55 -8.91 -10.81
C PHE A 66 5.06 -7.68 -11.57
N LEU A 67 5.79 -6.56 -11.43
CA LEU A 67 5.68 -5.45 -12.35
C LEU A 67 6.40 -5.79 -13.65
N GLN A 68 6.04 -5.13 -14.75
CA GLN A 68 6.85 -5.11 -15.97
C GLN A 68 7.51 -3.74 -16.10
N ILE A 69 8.83 -3.70 -16.17
CA ILE A 69 9.59 -2.46 -16.36
C ILE A 69 10.34 -2.56 -17.67
N ASP A 70 9.83 -1.86 -18.69
CA ASP A 70 10.27 -2.01 -20.09
C ASP A 70 10.42 -3.49 -20.52
N GLY A 71 9.42 -4.31 -20.17
CA GLY A 71 9.36 -5.73 -20.52
C GLY A 71 10.18 -6.66 -19.61
N ARG A 72 10.82 -6.14 -18.57
CA ARG A 72 11.51 -6.94 -17.54
C ARG A 72 10.63 -7.13 -16.34
N ALA A 73 10.46 -8.38 -15.90
CA ALA A 73 9.71 -8.69 -14.70
C ALA A 73 10.49 -8.28 -13.44
N GLN A 74 9.86 -7.51 -12.56
CA GLN A 74 10.40 -7.12 -11.26
C GLN A 74 9.42 -7.52 -10.15
N LEU A 75 9.85 -8.45 -9.28
CA LEU A 75 9.08 -8.82 -8.09
C LEU A 75 9.07 -7.66 -7.09
N VAL A 76 7.91 -7.36 -6.55
CA VAL A 76 7.71 -6.34 -5.52
C VAL A 76 6.64 -6.76 -4.51
N GLY A 77 6.71 -6.19 -3.31
CA GLY A 77 5.55 -6.08 -2.44
C GLY A 77 4.82 -4.78 -2.75
N ASP A 78 3.72 -4.89 -3.46
CA ASP A 78 2.87 -3.75 -3.81
C ASP A 78 2.03 -3.35 -2.60
N VAL A 79 2.12 -2.07 -2.21
CA VAL A 79 1.52 -1.53 -1.00
C VAL A 79 0.42 -0.56 -1.36
N GLY A 80 -0.76 -0.80 -0.83
CA GLY A 80 -1.92 0.07 -1.02
C GLY A 80 -2.76 0.21 0.23
N LEU A 81 -3.86 0.96 0.13
CA LEU A 81 -4.81 1.16 1.22
C LEU A 81 -4.14 1.57 2.55
N VAL A 82 -3.06 2.36 2.45
CA VAL A 82 -2.34 2.89 3.61
C VAL A 82 -3.20 3.98 4.25
N ALA A 83 -3.78 3.67 5.37
CA ALA A 83 -4.76 4.51 6.07
C ALA A 83 -4.41 4.68 7.54
N VAL A 84 -4.63 5.88 8.05
CA VAL A 84 -4.65 6.20 9.48
C VAL A 84 -5.93 6.97 9.75
N ASP A 85 -6.64 6.62 10.81
CA ASP A 85 -7.85 7.36 11.21
C ASP A 85 -7.54 8.86 11.26
N PRO A 86 -8.26 9.70 10.50
CA PRO A 86 -8.02 11.14 10.45
C PRO A 86 -7.98 11.81 11.83
N ALA A 87 -8.77 11.31 12.79
CA ALA A 87 -8.77 11.81 14.17
C ALA A 87 -7.44 11.58 14.92
N ARG A 88 -6.56 10.75 14.36
CA ARG A 88 -5.24 10.40 14.93
C ARG A 88 -4.07 10.90 14.09
N HIS A 89 -4.32 11.76 13.12
CA HIS A 89 -3.24 12.38 12.35
C HIS A 89 -2.32 13.18 13.28
N GLY A 90 -1.02 13.21 12.97
CA GLY A 90 -0.02 13.91 13.79
C GLY A 90 0.47 13.13 15.03
N SER A 91 -0.11 11.98 15.36
CA SER A 91 0.26 11.16 16.53
C SER A 91 1.49 10.25 16.34
N GLY A 92 2.13 10.26 15.16
CA GLY A 92 3.20 9.32 14.81
C GLY A 92 2.73 7.96 14.30
N LEU A 93 1.42 7.69 14.33
CA LEU A 93 0.86 6.39 13.96
C LEU A 93 1.17 6.00 12.51
N GLY A 94 1.17 6.97 11.58
CA GLY A 94 1.55 6.72 10.20
C GLY A 94 3.02 6.28 10.03
N ALA A 95 3.94 6.88 10.79
CA ALA A 95 5.34 6.47 10.77
C ALA A 95 5.50 5.05 11.35
N ALA A 96 4.81 4.73 12.44
CA ALA A 96 4.77 3.39 12.98
C ALA A 96 4.23 2.36 11.98
N LEU A 97 3.17 2.70 11.24
CA LEU A 97 2.62 1.86 10.18
C LEU A 97 3.66 1.57 9.07
N LEU A 98 4.42 2.59 8.62
CA LEU A 98 5.46 2.39 7.59
C LEU A 98 6.61 1.49 8.07
N VAL A 99 6.92 1.51 9.37
CA VAL A 99 7.88 0.56 9.96
C VAL A 99 7.32 -0.87 9.85
N ARG A 100 6.06 -1.08 10.20
CA ARG A 100 5.40 -2.40 10.09
C ARG A 100 5.30 -2.89 8.64
N VAL A 101 5.03 -1.98 7.70
CA VAL A 101 5.06 -2.30 6.27
C VAL A 101 6.44 -2.83 5.85
N ARG A 102 7.51 -2.14 6.25
CA ARG A 102 8.89 -2.59 5.97
C ARG A 102 9.16 -3.97 6.57
N GLU A 103 8.85 -4.17 7.84
CA GLU A 103 9.05 -5.45 8.54
C GLU A 103 8.31 -6.60 7.85
N ALA A 104 7.06 -6.40 7.47
CA ALA A 104 6.26 -7.40 6.77
C ALA A 104 6.84 -7.73 5.40
N LEU A 105 7.22 -6.71 4.61
CA LEU A 105 7.83 -6.92 3.30
C LEU A 105 9.18 -7.64 3.40
N CYS A 106 10.00 -7.34 4.40
CA CYS A 106 11.23 -8.08 4.70
C CYS A 106 10.92 -9.54 5.07
N GLY A 107 9.93 -9.77 5.93
CA GLY A 107 9.49 -11.10 6.32
C GLY A 107 8.96 -11.95 5.14
N LEU A 108 8.37 -11.29 4.13
CA LEU A 108 7.95 -11.92 2.89
C LEU A 108 9.10 -12.13 1.87
N GLY A 109 10.33 -11.72 2.21
CA GLY A 109 11.50 -11.84 1.33
C GLY A 109 11.44 -10.96 0.09
N MET A 110 10.73 -9.82 0.14
CA MET A 110 10.60 -8.94 -1.02
C MET A 110 11.91 -8.20 -1.31
N PRO A 111 12.35 -8.13 -2.58
CA PRO A 111 13.51 -7.34 -2.96
C PRO A 111 13.22 -5.84 -2.83
N PHE A 112 11.99 -5.42 -3.16
CA PHE A 112 11.52 -4.05 -3.11
C PHE A 112 10.07 -3.97 -2.63
N GLY A 113 9.74 -2.87 -1.93
CA GLY A 113 8.37 -2.38 -1.83
C GLY A 113 8.06 -1.45 -3.00
N PHE A 114 6.82 -1.42 -3.47
CA PHE A 114 6.33 -0.51 -4.50
C PHE A 114 5.00 0.10 -4.07
N LEU A 115 4.77 1.36 -4.38
CA LEU A 115 3.46 2.01 -4.25
C LEU A 115 3.30 3.16 -5.24
N THR A 116 2.05 3.55 -5.44
CA THR A 116 1.69 4.80 -6.10
C THR A 116 0.96 5.71 -5.11
N CYS A 117 1.23 7.01 -5.17
CA CYS A 117 0.60 7.96 -4.26
C CYS A 117 0.44 9.34 -4.90
N GLY A 118 -0.46 10.14 -4.33
CA GLY A 118 -0.58 11.55 -4.70
C GLY A 118 0.63 12.37 -4.26
N GLU A 119 0.94 13.43 -4.99
CA GLU A 119 2.08 14.31 -4.72
C GLU A 119 2.14 14.83 -3.27
N ARG A 120 0.96 15.16 -2.71
CA ARG A 120 0.84 15.70 -1.34
C ARG A 120 1.37 14.77 -0.25
N VAL A 121 1.34 13.46 -0.47
CA VAL A 121 1.74 12.46 0.53
C VAL A 121 3.10 11.82 0.23
N ALA A 122 3.71 12.13 -0.91
CA ALA A 122 5.03 11.58 -1.28
C ALA A 122 6.11 11.88 -0.23
N GLY A 123 6.09 13.09 0.37
CA GLY A 123 7.01 13.46 1.46
C GLY A 123 6.82 12.62 2.73
N PHE A 124 5.61 12.13 3.01
CA PHE A 124 5.35 11.22 4.12
C PHE A 124 6.07 9.88 3.88
N TYR A 125 5.93 9.30 2.69
CA TYR A 125 6.63 8.07 2.32
C TYR A 125 8.15 8.26 2.26
N GLY A 126 8.63 9.42 1.75
CA GLY A 126 10.06 9.74 1.73
C GLY A 126 10.70 9.69 3.12
N ARG A 127 10.02 10.20 4.15
CA ARG A 127 10.50 10.09 5.55
C ARG A 127 10.51 8.64 6.07
N GLY A 128 9.70 7.77 5.49
CA GLY A 128 9.70 6.32 5.75
C GLY A 128 10.74 5.53 4.95
N GLY A 129 11.64 6.22 4.23
CA GLY A 129 12.72 5.59 3.45
C GLY A 129 12.33 5.16 2.03
N TRP A 130 11.17 5.63 1.55
CA TRP A 130 10.74 5.39 0.17
C TRP A 130 11.36 6.45 -0.76
N SER A 131 11.79 6.02 -1.92
CA SER A 131 12.39 6.87 -2.95
C SER A 131 11.46 6.99 -4.15
N ARG A 132 11.38 8.20 -4.73
CA ARG A 132 10.67 8.40 -6.00
C ARG A 132 11.41 7.69 -7.11
N VAL A 133 10.66 7.05 -7.99
CA VAL A 133 11.21 6.48 -9.21
C VAL A 133 10.64 7.19 -10.43
N PRO A 134 11.48 7.47 -11.44
CA PRO A 134 11.03 8.14 -12.65
C PRO A 134 10.20 7.19 -13.52
N GLY A 135 9.43 7.80 -14.41
CA GLY A 135 8.65 7.09 -15.41
C GLY A 135 7.17 6.98 -15.07
N PRO A 136 6.34 6.89 -16.12
CA PRO A 136 4.91 6.71 -15.95
C PRO A 136 4.61 5.28 -15.48
N THR A 137 3.68 5.15 -14.55
CA THR A 137 3.12 3.86 -14.15
C THR A 137 1.78 3.63 -14.84
N ARG A 138 1.69 2.54 -15.60
CA ARG A 138 0.43 2.06 -16.18
C ARG A 138 -0.23 1.07 -15.22
N MET A 139 -1.55 1.15 -15.11
CA MET A 139 -2.35 0.23 -14.29
C MET A 139 -3.73 0.04 -14.89
N ILE A 140 -4.44 -0.97 -14.43
CA ILE A 140 -5.85 -1.19 -14.76
C ILE A 140 -6.70 -0.49 -13.71
N ARG A 141 -7.64 0.32 -14.17
CA ARG A 141 -8.65 0.96 -13.31
C ARG A 141 -9.70 -0.06 -12.85
N ALA A 142 -10.47 0.33 -11.84
CA ALA A 142 -11.59 -0.45 -11.35
C ALA A 142 -12.66 -0.76 -12.42
N ASP A 143 -12.75 0.07 -13.49
CA ASP A 143 -13.64 -0.14 -14.65
C ASP A 143 -13.01 -1.06 -15.74
N GLY A 144 -11.83 -1.62 -15.50
CA GLY A 144 -11.10 -2.49 -16.42
C GLY A 144 -10.28 -1.76 -17.49
N ARG A 145 -10.31 -0.43 -17.52
CA ARG A 145 -9.56 0.35 -18.51
C ARG A 145 -8.13 0.57 -18.07
N MET A 146 -7.21 0.56 -19.03
CA MET A 146 -5.84 0.97 -18.79
C MET A 146 -5.75 2.48 -18.57
N GLN A 147 -4.97 2.88 -17.58
CA GLN A 147 -4.61 4.29 -17.38
C GLN A 147 -3.13 4.44 -17.10
N VAL A 148 -2.61 5.64 -17.37
CA VAL A 148 -1.34 6.10 -16.82
C VAL A 148 -1.63 6.85 -15.53
N TYR A 149 -0.99 6.43 -14.45
CA TYR A 149 -1.15 7.09 -13.16
C TYR A 149 -0.51 8.48 -13.17
N GLY A 150 -1.27 9.47 -12.77
CA GLY A 150 -0.82 10.87 -12.81
C GLY A 150 -0.10 11.36 -11.55
N GLY A 151 0.12 10.50 -10.56
CA GLY A 151 0.83 10.82 -9.32
C GLY A 151 2.26 10.27 -9.32
N VAL A 152 2.78 9.99 -8.12
CA VAL A 152 4.15 9.56 -7.88
C VAL A 152 4.22 8.06 -7.69
N SER A 153 5.21 7.42 -8.31
CA SER A 153 5.58 6.03 -8.00
C SER A 153 6.78 6.04 -7.07
N MET A 154 6.73 5.21 -6.05
CA MET A 154 7.76 5.14 -5.02
C MET A 154 8.21 3.70 -4.78
N VAL A 155 9.49 3.54 -4.49
CA VAL A 155 10.13 2.26 -4.21
C VAL A 155 10.83 2.30 -2.87
N LEU A 156 10.68 1.22 -2.11
CA LEU A 156 11.40 0.96 -0.89
C LEU A 156 12.44 -0.13 -1.15
N ALA A 157 13.71 0.19 -0.99
CA ALA A 157 14.78 -0.80 -1.03
C ALA A 157 14.70 -1.72 0.22
N LEU A 158 14.74 -3.03 0.01
CA LEU A 158 14.66 -4.05 1.06
C LEU A 158 15.84 -5.02 0.97
N ALA A 159 15.63 -6.22 0.43
CA ALA A 159 16.71 -7.19 0.22
C ALA A 159 17.66 -6.79 -0.92
N THR A 160 17.24 -5.85 -1.77
CA THR A 160 18.01 -5.37 -2.92
C THR A 160 18.19 -3.85 -2.81
N PRO A 161 19.39 -3.32 -3.09
CA PRO A 161 19.66 -1.88 -3.01
C PRO A 161 18.94 -1.11 -4.12
N LEU A 162 18.68 0.18 -3.90
CA LEU A 162 17.87 1.00 -4.79
C LEU A 162 18.46 1.19 -6.19
N ASP A 163 19.78 1.20 -6.32
CA ASP A 163 20.49 1.33 -7.59
C ASP A 163 20.28 0.11 -8.52
N ALA A 164 19.86 -1.02 -7.97
CA ALA A 164 19.45 -2.18 -8.74
C ALA A 164 18.00 -2.11 -9.25
N TRP A 165 17.24 -1.06 -8.91
CA TRP A 165 15.89 -0.86 -9.45
C TRP A 165 15.96 -0.58 -10.95
N PRO A 166 15.22 -1.33 -11.79
CA PRO A 166 15.26 -1.13 -13.24
C PRO A 166 14.74 0.26 -13.62
N SER A 167 15.41 0.92 -14.57
CA SER A 167 14.89 2.13 -15.19
C SER A 167 13.90 1.78 -16.29
N GLY A 168 12.91 2.66 -16.51
CA GLY A 168 11.97 2.50 -17.62
C GLY A 168 10.52 2.75 -17.23
N ARG A 169 9.63 2.48 -18.20
CA ARG A 169 8.19 2.60 -18.01
C ARG A 169 7.67 1.43 -17.18
N ILE A 170 6.96 1.74 -16.10
CA ILE A 170 6.40 0.75 -15.20
C ILE A 170 4.99 0.35 -15.70
N ASP A 171 4.76 -0.94 -15.87
CA ASP A 171 3.44 -1.51 -15.99
C ASP A 171 3.15 -2.32 -14.71
N ARG A 172 2.13 -1.90 -13.97
CA ARG A 172 1.75 -2.55 -12.71
C ARG A 172 1.25 -3.98 -12.93
N ASN A 173 0.96 -4.34 -14.19
CA ASN A 173 0.49 -5.66 -14.58
C ASN A 173 -0.78 -6.09 -13.81
N GLY A 174 -1.68 -5.15 -13.62
CA GLY A 174 -2.94 -5.40 -12.91
C GLY A 174 -3.54 -4.16 -12.24
N TRP A 175 -4.47 -4.42 -11.35
CA TRP A 175 -5.19 -3.41 -10.59
C TRP A 175 -4.36 -2.89 -9.42
N GLU A 176 -4.67 -1.66 -8.99
CA GLU A 176 -4.16 -1.09 -7.74
C GLU A 176 -4.66 -1.89 -6.53
N VAL A 177 -3.79 -2.03 -5.51
CA VAL A 177 -4.13 -2.68 -4.23
C VAL A 177 -4.96 -1.77 -3.35
#